data_737156a4bf5ece53a9213b5440526596
#
_entry.id   737156a4bf5ece53a9213b5440526596
#
_cell.length_a   1.000
_cell.length_b   1.000
_cell.length_c   1.000
_cell.angle_alpha   90.00
_cell.angle_beta   90.00
_cell.angle_gamma   90.00
#
_symmetry.space_group_name_H-M   'P 1'
#
loop_
_entity.id
_entity.type
_entity.pdbx_description
1 polymer ?
#
loop_
_entity_poly.entity_id
_entity_poly.type
_entity_poly.pdbx_seq_one_letter_code
_entity_poly.pdbx_strand_id
1 'polypeptide(L)'
;MTEADKTTQPDRAVEVGHGVLFIGFAKASFMVFGALQKFLLARVVDLAEYGAFSVVNNAISIVNNTIVQGTIQSVSKFTAEDDARAGAVQRAGLKLQSVLGVAVAVAFFLAAPLVAGFVNAPEHTWLFRLSAAIPLVYAFYTVFVGTANGQRRFRVQASFDVGFSITKTVLLLAGAFAGFITAAVVIMLVAARKMWLAPGQGRFSPARLLVFMGGAVTYTGLINLALSYDSLLLRRFAGAALAGQGSKADALVGVYEAVRSLALLPYQALLVVTFVIFPLVSRSTFAEDREATRAYVRQTLRYALIFGAAMAVVLGARPATLLRIFYPAGYGTGAAALPILAAGVVALALLSIAGSIVTASGRPYVAVGLVAITLVAGTGLAFTLVPRAVAGPAMLSAAAVSTAAGMLVGFLAALGYLWRRFGAGLPLLSVLRVLLATALAVGAARLVPGAGIVAGATAMALAGLVFGVALLGTREFGATDREKFLKILHR
;
A
#
# COMPACT_ATOMS: atom_id res chain seq x y z
N MET A 1 29.31 -17.86 -30.03
CA MET A 1 29.35 -16.88 -28.91
C MET A 1 30.81 -16.41 -28.79
N THR A 2 31.08 -15.22 -29.26
CA THR A 2 32.40 -14.60 -29.26
C THR A 2 32.79 -14.16 -27.85
N GLU A 3 34.10 -14.18 -27.51
CA GLU A 3 34.64 -13.78 -26.17
C GLU A 3 34.21 -12.37 -25.72
N ALA A 4 33.84 -11.49 -26.63
CA ALA A 4 33.29 -10.15 -26.33
C ALA A 4 31.93 -10.20 -25.62
N ASP A 5 31.17 -11.28 -25.69
CA ASP A 5 29.84 -11.43 -25.05
C ASP A 5 29.93 -11.89 -23.56
N LYS A 6 31.08 -12.42 -23.13
CA LYS A 6 31.30 -12.87 -21.77
C LYS A 6 31.73 -11.76 -20.79
N THR A 7 32.35 -10.71 -21.28
CA THR A 7 32.84 -9.60 -20.46
C THR A 7 31.78 -8.55 -20.13
N THR A 8 30.67 -8.52 -20.85
CA THR A 8 29.56 -7.55 -20.63
C THR A 8 28.46 -8.04 -19.67
N GLN A 9 28.40 -9.33 -19.34
CA GLN A 9 27.37 -9.87 -18.44
C GLN A 9 27.54 -9.54 -16.94
N PRO A 10 28.76 -9.56 -16.34
CA PRO A 10 28.91 -9.21 -14.92
C PRO A 10 28.62 -7.73 -14.64
N ASP A 11 28.99 -6.79 -15.51
CA ASP A 11 28.71 -5.36 -15.34
C ASP A 11 27.21 -5.04 -15.40
N ARG A 12 26.46 -5.66 -16.31
CA ARG A 12 25.01 -5.49 -16.39
C ARG A 12 24.27 -6.01 -15.15
N ALA A 13 24.73 -7.11 -14.56
CA ALA A 13 24.12 -7.68 -13.34
C ALA A 13 24.37 -6.77 -12.12
N VAL A 14 25.54 -6.17 -12.02
CA VAL A 14 25.91 -5.20 -10.96
C VAL A 14 25.12 -3.90 -11.13
N GLU A 15 24.99 -3.40 -12.35
CA GLU A 15 24.21 -2.18 -12.64
C GLU A 15 22.71 -2.35 -12.33
N VAL A 16 22.15 -3.50 -12.68
CA VAL A 16 20.75 -3.85 -12.32
C VAL A 16 20.61 -4.01 -10.80
N GLY A 17 21.58 -4.64 -10.13
CA GLY A 17 21.58 -4.78 -8.67
C GLY A 17 21.59 -3.42 -7.96
N HIS A 18 22.45 -2.50 -8.36
CA HIS A 18 22.47 -1.13 -7.83
C HIS A 18 21.16 -0.38 -8.13
N GLY A 19 20.58 -0.55 -9.33
CA GLY A 19 19.30 0.04 -9.69
C GLY A 19 18.17 -0.40 -8.77
N VAL A 20 18.09 -1.70 -8.45
CA VAL A 20 17.09 -2.25 -7.51
C VAL A 20 17.28 -1.68 -6.10
N LEU A 21 18.52 -1.51 -5.63
CA LEU A 21 18.79 -0.90 -4.33
C LEU A 21 18.35 0.58 -4.29
N PHE A 22 18.60 1.37 -5.35
CA PHE A 22 18.14 2.75 -5.43
C PHE A 22 16.61 2.87 -5.43
N ILE A 23 15.92 2.00 -6.16
CA ILE A 23 14.45 1.96 -6.15
C ILE A 23 13.94 1.53 -4.77
N GLY A 24 14.57 0.53 -4.14
CA GLY A 24 14.24 0.09 -2.78
C GLY A 24 14.39 1.21 -1.77
N PHE A 25 15.52 1.94 -1.81
CA PHE A 25 15.76 3.11 -0.96
C PHE A 25 14.72 4.22 -1.20
N ALA A 26 14.43 4.54 -2.46
CA ALA A 26 13.42 5.54 -2.79
C ALA A 26 12.01 5.15 -2.28
N LYS A 27 11.63 3.88 -2.41
CA LYS A 27 10.36 3.37 -1.86
C LYS A 27 10.32 3.41 -0.34
N ALA A 28 11.40 3.02 0.33
CA ALA A 28 11.52 3.12 1.79
C ALA A 28 11.43 4.59 2.25
N SER A 29 12.13 5.51 1.57
CA SER A 29 12.04 6.95 1.84
C SER A 29 10.61 7.47 1.65
N PHE A 30 9.94 7.08 0.56
CA PHE A 30 8.54 7.46 0.32
C PHE A 30 7.61 6.97 1.44
N MET A 31 7.81 5.75 1.95
CA MET A 31 7.04 5.22 3.08
C MET A 31 7.30 6.01 4.37
N VAL A 32 8.56 6.29 4.68
CA VAL A 32 8.95 7.04 5.88
C VAL A 32 8.40 8.47 5.83
N PHE A 33 8.60 9.18 4.72
CA PHE A 33 8.06 10.53 4.56
C PHE A 33 6.52 10.54 4.54
N GLY A 34 5.89 9.52 3.94
CA GLY A 34 4.44 9.37 3.97
C GLY A 34 3.87 9.17 5.37
N ALA A 35 4.53 8.37 6.21
CA ALA A 35 4.17 8.20 7.61
C ALA A 35 4.43 9.49 8.42
N LEU A 36 5.61 10.09 8.27
CA LEU A 36 6.00 11.34 8.92
C LEU A 36 5.01 12.47 8.59
N GLN A 37 4.63 12.60 7.32
CA GLN A 37 3.63 13.57 6.88
C GLN A 37 2.30 13.43 7.64
N LYS A 38 1.81 12.20 7.82
CA LYS A 38 0.56 11.95 8.55
C LYS A 38 0.67 12.30 10.03
N PHE A 39 1.79 11.94 10.66
CA PHE A 39 2.05 12.26 12.07
C PHE A 39 2.21 13.77 12.32
N LEU A 40 2.91 14.47 11.43
CA LEU A 40 3.08 15.91 11.51
C LEU A 40 1.77 16.65 11.22
N LEU A 41 1.04 16.23 10.17
CA LEU A 41 -0.25 16.85 9.84
C LEU A 41 -1.24 16.77 11.01
N ALA A 42 -1.35 15.60 11.65
CA ALA A 42 -2.22 15.42 12.82
C ALA A 42 -1.81 16.26 14.06
N ARG A 43 -0.63 16.88 14.06
CA ARG A 43 -0.17 17.82 15.09
C ARG A 43 -0.36 19.27 14.74
N VAL A 44 -0.50 19.58 13.45
CA VAL A 44 -0.63 20.96 12.94
C VAL A 44 -2.09 21.37 12.82
N VAL A 45 -2.95 20.44 12.39
CA VAL A 45 -4.39 20.67 12.23
C VAL A 45 -5.18 20.01 13.37
N ASP A 46 -6.41 20.45 13.59
CA ASP A 46 -7.27 19.81 14.57
C ASP A 46 -7.73 18.42 14.11
N LEU A 47 -8.35 17.67 15.04
CA LEU A 47 -8.77 16.28 14.80
C LEU A 47 -9.84 16.16 13.71
N ALA A 48 -10.76 17.13 13.62
CA ALA A 48 -11.81 17.14 12.61
C ALA A 48 -11.25 17.52 11.23
N GLU A 49 -10.38 18.51 11.17
CA GLU A 49 -9.69 18.92 9.94
C GLU A 49 -8.83 17.77 9.39
N TYR A 50 -8.10 17.06 10.27
CA TYR A 50 -7.34 15.87 9.87
C TYR A 50 -8.26 14.78 9.30
N GLY A 51 -9.43 14.59 9.89
CA GLY A 51 -10.45 13.65 9.40
C GLY A 51 -11.01 14.06 8.04
N ALA A 52 -11.42 15.31 7.89
CA ALA A 52 -11.94 15.86 6.63
C ALA A 52 -10.90 15.74 5.50
N PHE A 53 -9.65 16.15 5.78
CA PHE A 53 -8.53 15.96 4.85
C PHE A 53 -8.37 14.49 4.45
N SER A 54 -8.43 13.58 5.42
CA SER A 54 -8.21 12.14 5.18
C SER A 54 -9.31 11.52 4.31
N VAL A 55 -10.58 11.88 4.52
CA VAL A 55 -11.71 11.42 3.68
C VAL A 55 -11.50 11.82 2.23
N VAL A 56 -11.22 13.12 1.99
CA VAL A 56 -11.01 13.63 0.63
C VAL A 56 -9.77 13.02 -0.01
N ASN A 57 -8.66 12.94 0.74
CA ASN A 57 -7.41 12.33 0.27
C ASN A 57 -7.57 10.83 -0.06
N ASN A 58 -8.33 10.07 0.74
CA ASN A 58 -8.59 8.66 0.45
C ASN A 58 -9.41 8.49 -0.83
N ALA A 59 -10.46 9.28 -1.02
CA ALA A 59 -11.28 9.24 -2.23
C ALA A 59 -10.47 9.56 -3.49
N ILE A 60 -9.71 10.66 -3.47
CA ILE A 60 -8.92 11.06 -4.65
C ILE A 60 -7.73 10.11 -4.88
N SER A 61 -7.17 9.51 -3.82
CA SER A 61 -6.05 8.56 -3.93
C SER A 61 -6.44 7.28 -4.68
N ILE A 62 -7.68 6.81 -4.57
CA ILE A 62 -8.18 5.67 -5.35
C ILE A 62 -8.03 5.96 -6.84
N VAL A 63 -8.48 7.12 -7.29
CA VAL A 63 -8.41 7.55 -8.68
C VAL A 63 -6.96 7.82 -9.11
N ASN A 64 -6.26 8.64 -8.32
CA ASN A 64 -4.90 9.07 -8.61
C ASN A 64 -3.92 7.89 -8.73
N ASN A 65 -3.87 7.00 -7.72
CA ASN A 65 -2.94 5.88 -7.72
C ASN A 65 -3.21 4.89 -8.85
N THR A 66 -4.47 4.75 -9.25
CA THR A 66 -4.89 3.90 -10.36
C THR A 66 -4.31 4.40 -11.68
N ILE A 67 -4.43 5.70 -11.97
CA ILE A 67 -3.87 6.33 -13.16
C ILE A 67 -2.34 6.31 -13.14
N VAL A 68 -1.76 6.66 -11.99
CA VAL A 68 -0.30 6.71 -11.78
C VAL A 68 0.34 5.37 -12.14
N GLN A 69 -0.14 4.28 -11.56
CA GLN A 69 0.45 2.96 -11.77
C GLN A 69 0.26 2.46 -13.21
N GLY A 70 -0.93 2.66 -13.79
CA GLY A 70 -1.19 2.28 -15.17
C GLY A 70 -0.28 3.02 -16.16
N THR A 71 -0.09 4.33 -15.94
CA THR A 71 0.76 5.16 -16.80
C THR A 71 2.23 4.79 -16.68
N ILE A 72 2.76 4.68 -15.44
CA ILE A 72 4.16 4.32 -15.22
C ILE A 72 4.47 2.97 -15.87
N GLN A 73 3.62 1.96 -15.67
CA GLN A 73 3.85 0.62 -16.21
C GLN A 73 3.83 0.62 -17.74
N SER A 74 2.85 1.28 -18.36
CA SER A 74 2.72 1.29 -19.82
C SER A 74 3.86 2.08 -20.50
N VAL A 75 4.15 3.29 -20.03
CA VAL A 75 5.23 4.11 -20.58
C VAL A 75 6.59 3.43 -20.38
N SER A 76 6.85 2.90 -19.18
CA SER A 76 8.09 2.19 -18.87
C SER A 76 8.31 0.98 -19.78
N LYS A 77 7.26 0.15 -19.97
CA LYS A 77 7.33 -1.02 -20.85
C LYS A 77 7.74 -0.65 -22.26
N PHE A 78 6.97 0.23 -22.89
CA PHE A 78 7.21 0.57 -24.30
C PHE A 78 8.46 1.42 -24.53
N THR A 79 8.91 2.18 -23.53
CA THR A 79 10.21 2.86 -23.56
C THR A 79 11.37 1.87 -23.48
N ALA A 80 11.22 0.80 -22.68
CA ALA A 80 12.25 -0.23 -22.53
C ALA A 80 12.35 -1.20 -23.72
N GLU A 81 11.31 -1.28 -24.56
CA GLU A 81 11.31 -2.13 -25.76
C GLU A 81 12.22 -1.58 -26.86
N ASP A 82 12.32 -0.23 -26.98
CA ASP A 82 13.11 0.42 -28.04
C ASP A 82 13.53 1.83 -27.60
N ASP A 83 14.80 1.99 -27.25
CA ASP A 83 15.37 3.26 -26.82
C ASP A 83 15.28 4.36 -27.91
N ALA A 84 15.37 4.00 -29.21
CA ALA A 84 15.25 4.95 -30.29
C ALA A 84 13.84 5.55 -30.40
N ARG A 85 12.83 4.85 -29.91
CA ARG A 85 11.43 5.28 -29.86
C ARG A 85 11.02 5.92 -28.54
N ALA A 86 11.89 5.98 -27.53
CA ALA A 86 11.54 6.51 -26.21
C ALA A 86 10.87 7.89 -26.26
N GLY A 87 11.37 8.81 -27.10
CA GLY A 87 10.77 10.14 -27.29
C GLY A 87 9.39 10.10 -27.97
N ALA A 88 9.14 9.15 -28.86
CA ALA A 88 7.82 8.96 -29.47
C ALA A 88 6.82 8.40 -28.48
N VAL A 89 7.24 7.42 -27.63
CA VAL A 89 6.43 6.86 -26.54
C VAL A 89 6.10 7.93 -25.51
N GLN A 90 7.06 8.76 -25.10
CA GLN A 90 6.84 9.85 -24.15
C GLN A 90 5.77 10.84 -24.66
N ARG A 91 5.85 11.25 -25.94
CA ARG A 91 4.84 12.14 -26.54
C ARG A 91 3.47 11.49 -26.64
N ALA A 92 3.42 10.20 -27.01
CA ALA A 92 2.16 9.46 -27.01
C ALA A 92 1.56 9.38 -25.63
N GLY A 93 2.38 9.18 -24.60
CA GLY A 93 1.99 9.22 -23.19
C GLY A 93 1.46 10.59 -22.77
N LEU A 94 2.16 11.68 -23.09
CA LEU A 94 1.71 13.04 -22.80
C LEU A 94 0.39 13.36 -23.52
N LYS A 95 0.26 12.98 -24.81
CA LYS A 95 -0.99 13.14 -25.57
C LYS A 95 -2.14 12.32 -24.96
N LEU A 96 -1.88 11.09 -24.52
CA LEU A 96 -2.89 10.27 -23.84
C LEU A 96 -3.31 10.92 -22.53
N GLN A 97 -2.36 11.38 -21.72
CA GLN A 97 -2.65 11.97 -20.42
C GLN A 97 -3.27 13.37 -20.50
N SER A 98 -3.03 14.14 -21.59
CA SER A 98 -3.75 15.39 -21.81
C SER A 98 -5.25 15.16 -22.03
N VAL A 99 -5.65 14.03 -22.60
CA VAL A 99 -7.05 13.68 -22.76
C VAL A 99 -7.60 12.96 -21.54
N LEU A 100 -6.94 11.86 -21.13
CA LEU A 100 -7.42 11.01 -20.03
C LEU A 100 -7.32 11.71 -18.68
N GLY A 101 -6.21 12.39 -18.40
CA GLY A 101 -5.98 13.11 -17.13
C GLY A 101 -6.98 14.27 -16.97
N VAL A 102 -7.21 15.04 -18.05
CA VAL A 102 -8.22 16.10 -18.04
C VAL A 102 -9.63 15.52 -17.88
N ALA A 103 -9.98 14.47 -18.63
CA ALA A 103 -11.29 13.83 -18.55
C ALA A 103 -11.57 13.30 -17.12
N VAL A 104 -10.58 12.65 -16.48
CA VAL A 104 -10.73 12.15 -15.11
C VAL A 104 -10.81 13.28 -14.09
N ALA A 105 -10.00 14.33 -14.23
CA ALA A 105 -10.07 15.49 -13.34
C ALA A 105 -11.44 16.19 -13.44
N VAL A 106 -11.93 16.41 -14.65
CA VAL A 106 -13.25 17.00 -14.91
C VAL A 106 -14.35 16.09 -14.37
N ALA A 107 -14.28 14.78 -14.65
CA ALA A 107 -15.28 13.82 -14.14
C ALA A 107 -15.32 13.81 -12.61
N PHE A 108 -14.16 13.82 -11.94
CA PHE A 108 -14.09 13.86 -10.47
C PHE A 108 -14.58 15.20 -9.92
N PHE A 109 -14.25 16.32 -10.56
CA PHE A 109 -14.74 17.65 -10.19
C PHE A 109 -16.26 17.75 -10.26
N LEU A 110 -16.85 17.23 -11.34
CA LEU A 110 -18.31 17.20 -11.52
C LEU A 110 -19.00 16.20 -10.59
N ALA A 111 -18.35 15.06 -10.31
CA ALA A 111 -18.84 14.05 -9.38
C ALA A 111 -18.65 14.44 -7.89
N ALA A 112 -17.88 15.51 -7.58
CA ALA A 112 -17.60 15.92 -6.21
C ALA A 112 -18.85 16.04 -5.31
N PRO A 113 -19.99 16.65 -5.73
CA PRO A 113 -21.18 16.70 -4.88
C PRO A 113 -21.79 15.30 -4.65
N LEU A 114 -21.68 14.39 -5.61
CA LEU A 114 -22.16 13.00 -5.45
C LEU A 114 -21.29 12.24 -4.45
N VAL A 115 -19.97 12.41 -4.53
CA VAL A 115 -19.02 11.78 -3.59
C VAL A 115 -19.21 12.34 -2.19
N ALA A 116 -19.32 13.67 -2.05
CA ALA A 116 -19.59 14.34 -0.78
C ALA A 116 -20.92 13.90 -0.17
N GLY A 117 -21.98 13.79 -0.99
CA GLY A 117 -23.27 13.25 -0.58
C GLY A 117 -23.20 11.78 -0.17
N PHE A 118 -22.44 10.95 -0.91
CA PHE A 118 -22.26 9.54 -0.56
C PHE A 118 -21.60 9.35 0.81
N VAL A 119 -20.62 10.16 1.16
CA VAL A 119 -19.93 10.09 2.47
C VAL A 119 -20.65 10.88 3.57
N ASN A 120 -21.84 11.42 3.31
CA ASN A 120 -22.59 12.30 4.22
C ASN A 120 -21.75 13.50 4.72
N ALA A 121 -21.02 14.14 3.80
CA ALA A 121 -20.20 15.32 4.06
C ALA A 121 -20.36 16.39 2.95
N PRO A 122 -21.58 16.89 2.69
CA PRO A 122 -21.83 17.87 1.62
C PRO A 122 -21.00 19.15 1.77
N GLU A 123 -20.64 19.54 3.00
CA GLU A 123 -19.77 20.64 3.36
C GLU A 123 -18.36 20.51 2.75
N HIS A 124 -17.90 19.31 2.46
CA HIS A 124 -16.57 19.05 1.88
C HIS A 124 -16.57 19.05 0.34
N THR A 125 -17.69 19.37 -0.31
CA THR A 125 -17.80 19.36 -1.79
C THR A 125 -16.69 20.19 -2.44
N TRP A 126 -16.36 21.36 -1.88
CA TRP A 126 -15.31 22.21 -2.40
C TRP A 126 -13.92 21.56 -2.25
N LEU A 127 -13.65 20.88 -1.15
CA LEU A 127 -12.39 20.15 -0.95
C LEU A 127 -12.24 19.03 -1.96
N PHE A 128 -13.31 18.28 -2.27
CA PHE A 128 -13.32 17.28 -3.34
C PHE A 128 -13.05 17.91 -4.71
N ARG A 129 -13.66 19.06 -5.01
CA ARG A 129 -13.39 19.77 -6.27
C ARG A 129 -11.95 20.25 -6.37
N LEU A 130 -11.40 20.82 -5.31
CA LEU A 130 -10.00 21.26 -5.27
C LEU A 130 -9.03 20.07 -5.48
N SER A 131 -9.32 18.93 -4.85
CA SER A 131 -8.47 17.75 -4.97
C SER A 131 -8.43 17.14 -6.37
N ALA A 132 -9.39 17.47 -7.26
CA ALA A 132 -9.40 17.03 -8.66
C ALA A 132 -8.18 17.51 -9.47
N ALA A 133 -7.50 18.57 -9.03
CA ALA A 133 -6.25 19.03 -9.62
C ALA A 133 -5.08 18.04 -9.40
N ILE A 134 -5.15 17.20 -8.36
CA ILE A 134 -4.09 16.24 -8.04
C ILE A 134 -3.90 15.22 -9.16
N PRO A 135 -4.90 14.41 -9.57
CA PRO A 135 -4.73 13.44 -10.65
C PRO A 135 -4.38 14.09 -11.99
N LEU A 136 -4.82 15.34 -12.24
CA LEU A 136 -4.44 16.07 -13.43
C LEU A 136 -2.92 16.29 -13.50
N VAL A 137 -2.33 16.81 -12.46
CA VAL A 137 -0.88 17.08 -12.42
C VAL A 137 -0.09 15.78 -12.44
N TYR A 138 -0.54 14.77 -11.67
CA TYR A 138 0.12 13.47 -11.64
C TYR A 138 0.06 12.73 -12.98
N ALA A 139 -1.01 12.90 -13.76
CA ALA A 139 -1.13 12.29 -15.08
C ALA A 139 0.08 12.64 -15.97
N PHE A 140 0.50 13.90 -15.96
CA PHE A 140 1.70 14.33 -16.71
C PHE A 140 3.00 13.89 -16.04
N TYR A 141 3.13 14.05 -14.71
CA TYR A 141 4.31 13.66 -13.97
C TYR A 141 4.69 12.19 -14.19
N THR A 142 3.72 11.30 -14.20
CA THR A 142 3.93 9.85 -14.32
C THR A 142 4.48 9.42 -15.68
N VAL A 143 4.25 10.20 -16.73
CA VAL A 143 4.88 9.95 -18.04
C VAL A 143 6.39 10.11 -17.95
N PHE A 144 6.88 11.15 -17.26
CA PHE A 144 8.32 11.37 -17.09
C PHE A 144 8.95 10.31 -16.18
N VAL A 145 8.25 9.91 -15.11
CA VAL A 145 8.70 8.80 -14.23
C VAL A 145 8.76 7.48 -15.01
N GLY A 146 7.72 7.17 -15.80
CA GLY A 146 7.67 5.98 -16.65
C GLY A 146 8.78 5.97 -17.69
N THR A 147 9.10 7.13 -18.29
CA THR A 147 10.21 7.28 -19.21
C THR A 147 11.55 7.03 -18.52
N ALA A 148 11.79 7.63 -17.34
CA ALA A 148 13.02 7.42 -16.56
C ALA A 148 13.21 5.95 -16.19
N ASN A 149 12.12 5.28 -15.77
CA ASN A 149 12.12 3.86 -15.43
C ASN A 149 12.42 2.98 -16.67
N GLY A 150 11.76 3.24 -17.80
CA GLY A 150 11.98 2.51 -19.06
C GLY A 150 13.40 2.65 -19.58
N GLN A 151 14.01 3.84 -19.45
CA GLN A 151 15.42 4.09 -19.80
C GLN A 151 16.42 3.59 -18.74
N ARG A 152 15.96 2.88 -17.69
CA ARG A 152 16.80 2.40 -16.57
C ARG A 152 17.53 3.52 -15.81
N ARG A 153 17.05 4.77 -15.89
CA ARG A 153 17.60 5.93 -15.17
C ARG A 153 17.09 5.95 -13.73
N PHE A 154 17.32 4.86 -12.98
CA PHE A 154 16.76 4.61 -11.65
C PHE A 154 17.16 5.68 -10.62
N ARG A 155 18.38 6.24 -10.73
CA ARG A 155 18.82 7.36 -9.86
C ARG A 155 17.98 8.61 -10.07
N VAL A 156 17.61 8.91 -11.32
CA VAL A 156 16.76 10.06 -11.65
C VAL A 156 15.35 9.83 -11.12
N GLN A 157 14.79 8.63 -11.33
CA GLN A 157 13.49 8.27 -10.76
C GLN A 157 13.50 8.37 -9.24
N ALA A 158 14.51 7.80 -8.56
CA ALA A 158 14.65 7.88 -7.12
C ALA A 158 14.73 9.35 -6.62
N SER A 159 15.45 10.22 -7.33
CA SER A 159 15.53 11.65 -7.00
C SER A 159 14.17 12.35 -7.12
N PHE A 160 13.32 11.96 -8.08
CA PHE A 160 11.96 12.48 -8.20
C PHE A 160 11.09 12.00 -7.05
N ASP A 161 11.12 10.71 -6.72
CA ASP A 161 10.31 10.13 -5.65
C ASP A 161 10.66 10.73 -4.28
N VAL A 162 11.95 10.87 -3.97
CA VAL A 162 12.43 11.47 -2.71
C VAL A 162 12.16 12.99 -2.69
N GLY A 163 12.51 13.70 -3.77
CA GLY A 163 12.28 15.14 -3.87
C GLY A 163 10.79 15.50 -3.75
N PHE A 164 9.93 14.72 -4.40
CA PHE A 164 8.49 14.88 -4.25
C PHE A 164 8.01 14.63 -2.82
N SER A 165 8.50 13.57 -2.16
CA SER A 165 8.09 13.25 -0.79
C SER A 165 8.43 14.36 0.18
N ILE A 166 9.63 14.95 0.06
CA ILE A 166 10.06 16.08 0.90
C ILE A 166 9.22 17.33 0.60
N THR A 167 9.16 17.73 -0.68
CA THR A 167 8.44 18.95 -1.09
C THR A 167 6.96 18.86 -0.73
N LYS A 168 6.34 17.70 -0.97
CA LYS A 168 4.95 17.43 -0.59
C LYS A 168 4.76 17.56 0.91
N THR A 169 5.62 16.97 1.74
CA THR A 169 5.49 17.04 3.20
C THR A 169 5.55 18.48 3.68
N VAL A 170 6.53 19.25 3.23
CA VAL A 170 6.70 20.65 3.63
C VAL A 170 5.51 21.52 3.19
N LEU A 171 5.15 21.46 1.92
CA LEU A 171 4.10 22.32 1.38
C LEU A 171 2.70 21.91 1.84
N LEU A 172 2.47 20.60 2.07
CA LEU A 172 1.20 20.13 2.62
C LEU A 172 0.99 20.63 4.05
N LEU A 173 2.04 20.63 4.88
CA LEU A 173 1.98 21.19 6.24
C LEU A 173 1.74 22.70 6.22
N ALA A 174 2.19 23.40 5.18
CA ALA A 174 1.99 24.85 5.04
C ALA A 174 0.60 25.24 4.50
N GLY A 175 -0.03 24.39 3.69
CA GLY A 175 -1.26 24.78 2.96
C GLY A 175 -2.18 23.62 2.57
N ALA A 176 -2.16 22.48 3.29
CA ALA A 176 -3.04 21.33 3.06
C ALA A 176 -3.12 20.92 1.55
N PHE A 177 -4.32 20.88 0.95
CA PHE A 177 -4.48 20.51 -0.46
C PHE A 177 -3.81 21.48 -1.43
N ALA A 178 -3.82 22.79 -1.15
CA ALA A 178 -3.14 23.76 -2.01
C ALA A 178 -1.62 23.52 -2.01
N GLY A 179 -1.04 23.26 -0.84
CA GLY A 179 0.36 22.85 -0.71
C GLY A 179 0.68 21.55 -1.42
N PHE A 180 -0.20 20.56 -1.33
CA PHE A 180 -0.05 19.30 -2.05
C PHE A 180 -0.05 19.50 -3.58
N ILE A 181 -0.99 20.27 -4.11
CA ILE A 181 -1.08 20.58 -5.54
C ILE A 181 0.18 21.33 -5.99
N THR A 182 0.62 22.31 -5.22
CA THR A 182 1.84 23.08 -5.50
C THR A 182 3.07 22.15 -5.55
N ALA A 183 3.22 21.24 -4.59
CA ALA A 183 4.30 20.26 -4.59
C ALA A 183 4.26 19.37 -5.85
N ALA A 184 3.07 18.91 -6.23
CA ALA A 184 2.89 18.09 -7.43
C ALA A 184 3.28 18.85 -8.71
N VAL A 185 2.89 20.13 -8.82
CA VAL A 185 3.27 20.99 -9.96
C VAL A 185 4.78 21.21 -10.02
N VAL A 186 5.40 21.56 -8.88
CA VAL A 186 6.85 21.77 -8.82
C VAL A 186 7.62 20.54 -9.28
N ILE A 187 7.30 19.37 -8.76
CA ILE A 187 8.01 18.14 -9.13
C ILE A 187 7.74 17.73 -10.58
N MET A 188 6.51 17.97 -11.07
CA MET A 188 6.17 17.75 -12.48
C MET A 188 7.05 18.63 -13.39
N LEU A 189 7.20 19.92 -13.09
CA LEU A 189 8.04 20.84 -13.87
C LEU A 189 9.52 20.44 -13.84
N VAL A 190 10.02 20.01 -12.65
CA VAL A 190 11.39 19.50 -12.52
C VAL A 190 11.58 18.22 -13.35
N ALA A 191 10.61 17.30 -13.29
CA ALA A 191 10.66 16.05 -14.06
C ALA A 191 10.58 16.33 -15.58
N ALA A 192 9.71 17.23 -16.00
CA ALA A 192 9.62 17.68 -17.39
C ALA A 192 10.96 18.24 -17.87
N ARG A 193 11.57 19.17 -17.11
CA ARG A 193 12.85 19.77 -17.47
C ARG A 193 13.99 18.76 -17.60
N LYS A 194 14.04 17.74 -16.71
CA LYS A 194 15.12 16.74 -16.68
C LYS A 194 14.92 15.58 -17.65
N MET A 195 13.68 15.25 -17.97
CA MET A 195 13.32 14.04 -18.72
C MET A 195 12.64 14.31 -20.05
N TRP A 196 12.58 15.58 -20.50
CA TRP A 196 12.06 15.88 -21.82
C TRP A 196 13.00 15.31 -22.89
N LEU A 197 12.48 14.38 -23.70
CA LEU A 197 13.25 13.75 -24.75
C LEU A 197 13.04 14.44 -26.12
N ALA A 198 14.08 14.43 -26.95
CA ALA A 198 13.96 14.78 -28.35
C ALA A 198 12.93 13.88 -29.09
N PRO A 199 12.38 14.27 -30.22
CA PRO A 199 11.52 13.41 -31.03
C PRO A 199 12.22 12.08 -31.32
N GLY A 200 11.69 10.96 -30.77
CA GLY A 200 12.17 9.64 -31.14
C GLY A 200 11.84 9.28 -32.60
N GLN A 201 12.40 8.17 -33.04
CA GLN A 201 12.12 7.67 -34.39
C GLN A 201 10.67 7.16 -34.51
N GLY A 202 10.01 7.51 -35.60
CA GLY A 202 8.67 7.06 -35.94
C GLY A 202 7.55 7.65 -35.08
N ARG A 203 6.35 7.13 -35.29
CA ARG A 203 5.14 7.48 -34.50
C ARG A 203 4.76 6.32 -33.59
N PHE A 204 4.39 6.62 -32.35
CA PHE A 204 3.84 5.64 -31.43
C PHE A 204 2.36 5.95 -31.14
N SER A 205 1.51 4.93 -31.21
CA SER A 205 0.06 5.10 -30.99
C SER A 205 -0.29 5.19 -29.50
N PRO A 206 -0.96 6.26 -29.03
CA PRO A 206 -1.48 6.35 -27.67
C PRO A 206 -2.45 5.21 -27.29
N ALA A 207 -3.18 4.66 -28.28
CA ALA A 207 -4.10 3.55 -28.06
C ALA A 207 -3.38 2.28 -27.53
N ARG A 208 -2.13 2.02 -27.95
CA ARG A 208 -1.34 0.89 -27.44
C ARG A 208 -1.05 1.04 -25.94
N LEU A 209 -0.75 2.27 -25.50
CA LEU A 209 -0.58 2.58 -24.06
C LEU A 209 -1.88 2.33 -23.32
N LEU A 210 -3.00 2.84 -23.82
CA LEU A 210 -4.32 2.71 -23.18
C LEU A 210 -4.74 1.24 -23.02
N VAL A 211 -4.60 0.43 -24.05
CA VAL A 211 -4.93 -1.00 -24.01
C VAL A 211 -4.09 -1.73 -22.96
N PHE A 212 -2.79 -1.45 -22.89
CA PHE A 212 -1.93 -2.07 -21.88
C PHE A 212 -2.26 -1.57 -20.47
N MET A 213 -2.61 -0.29 -20.31
CA MET A 213 -3.04 0.28 -19.03
C MET A 213 -4.27 -0.43 -18.45
N GLY A 214 -5.21 -0.86 -19.29
CA GLY A 214 -6.51 -1.38 -18.86
C GLY A 214 -6.40 -2.52 -17.83
N GLY A 215 -5.52 -3.49 -18.05
CA GLY A 215 -5.30 -4.61 -17.13
C GLY A 215 -4.67 -4.17 -15.79
N ALA A 216 -3.67 -3.27 -15.85
CA ALA A 216 -2.99 -2.76 -14.66
C ALA A 216 -3.92 -1.87 -13.82
N VAL A 217 -4.72 -1.03 -14.48
CA VAL A 217 -5.68 -0.11 -13.86
C VAL A 217 -6.74 -0.86 -13.05
N THR A 218 -7.29 -1.96 -13.58
CA THR A 218 -8.34 -2.72 -12.90
C THR A 218 -7.85 -3.30 -11.57
N TYR A 219 -6.71 -4.01 -11.58
CA TYR A 219 -6.16 -4.59 -10.35
C TYR A 219 -5.76 -3.51 -9.34
N THR A 220 -5.04 -2.48 -9.81
CA THR A 220 -4.58 -1.39 -8.95
C THR A 220 -5.74 -0.58 -8.37
N GLY A 221 -6.78 -0.32 -9.15
CA GLY A 221 -7.99 0.36 -8.71
C GLY A 221 -8.70 -0.39 -7.57
N LEU A 222 -8.88 -1.69 -7.72
CA LEU A 222 -9.51 -2.52 -6.68
C LEU A 222 -8.65 -2.59 -5.40
N ILE A 223 -7.31 -2.70 -5.51
CA ILE A 223 -6.43 -2.67 -4.33
C ILE A 223 -6.50 -1.31 -3.62
N ASN A 224 -6.47 -0.20 -4.36
CA ASN A 224 -6.58 1.13 -3.75
C ASN A 224 -7.97 1.35 -3.11
N LEU A 225 -9.01 0.81 -3.73
CA LEU A 225 -10.35 0.82 -3.13
C LEU A 225 -10.36 -0.03 -1.84
N ALA A 226 -9.78 -1.23 -1.85
CA ALA A 226 -9.67 -2.10 -0.67
C ALA A 226 -8.85 -1.47 0.47
N LEU A 227 -7.93 -0.58 0.14
CA LEU A 227 -7.13 0.17 1.11
C LEU A 227 -7.83 1.44 1.63
N SER A 228 -8.98 1.85 1.11
CA SER A 228 -9.55 3.17 1.41
C SER A 228 -11.06 3.18 1.68
N TYR A 229 -11.79 2.12 1.31
CA TYR A 229 -13.25 2.08 1.41
C TYR A 229 -13.75 2.19 2.85
N ASP A 230 -12.99 1.68 3.80
CA ASP A 230 -13.32 1.64 5.22
C ASP A 230 -13.47 3.05 5.82
N SER A 231 -12.53 3.95 5.54
CA SER A 231 -12.61 5.35 5.96
C SER A 231 -13.79 6.09 5.33
N LEU A 232 -14.07 5.82 4.04
CA LEU A 232 -15.18 6.45 3.33
C LEU A 232 -16.55 5.97 3.88
N LEU A 233 -16.68 4.67 4.15
CA LEU A 233 -17.89 4.11 4.75
C LEU A 233 -18.05 4.55 6.21
N LEU A 234 -16.95 4.61 6.98
CA LEU A 234 -16.99 5.14 8.34
C LEU A 234 -17.52 6.57 8.35
N ARG A 235 -17.02 7.47 7.46
CA ARG A 235 -17.53 8.84 7.36
C ARG A 235 -19.00 8.87 7.00
N ARG A 236 -19.42 8.05 6.05
CA ARG A 236 -20.82 7.91 5.66
C ARG A 236 -21.73 7.60 6.85
N PHE A 237 -21.39 6.56 7.61
CA PHE A 237 -22.21 6.11 8.73
C PHE A 237 -22.11 7.02 9.95
N ALA A 238 -20.91 7.57 10.22
CA ALA A 238 -20.74 8.57 11.27
C ALA A 238 -21.52 9.86 10.97
N GLY A 239 -21.50 10.32 9.70
CA GLY A 239 -22.29 11.47 9.28
C GLY A 239 -23.79 11.26 9.40
N ALA A 240 -24.28 10.05 9.14
CA ALA A 240 -25.68 9.70 9.34
C ALA A 240 -26.07 9.62 10.84
N ALA A 241 -25.20 9.00 11.67
CA ALA A 241 -25.42 8.84 13.10
C ALA A 241 -25.31 10.16 13.89
N LEU A 242 -24.47 11.10 13.40
CA LEU A 242 -24.20 12.40 14.01
C LEU A 242 -24.76 13.53 13.14
N ALA A 243 -25.99 13.37 12.64
CA ALA A 243 -26.63 14.37 11.78
C ALA A 243 -26.57 15.77 12.42
N GLY A 244 -26.14 16.76 11.64
CA GLY A 244 -25.92 18.13 12.12
C GLY A 244 -24.60 18.36 12.90
N GLN A 245 -23.79 17.35 13.13
CA GLN A 245 -22.51 17.40 13.84
C GLN A 245 -21.35 16.92 12.96
N GLY A 246 -21.22 17.45 11.74
CA GLY A 246 -20.23 17.03 10.75
C GLY A 246 -18.80 17.00 11.29
N SER A 247 -18.40 18.01 12.06
CA SER A 247 -17.07 18.07 12.70
C SER A 247 -16.78 16.88 13.64
N LYS A 248 -17.79 16.37 14.38
CA LYS A 248 -17.60 15.17 15.20
C LYS A 248 -17.48 13.90 14.35
N ALA A 249 -18.21 13.82 13.25
CA ALA A 249 -18.08 12.72 12.32
C ALA A 249 -16.69 12.71 11.66
N ASP A 250 -16.17 13.88 11.28
CA ASP A 250 -14.82 14.04 10.77
C ASP A 250 -13.77 13.65 11.82
N ALA A 251 -13.95 14.08 13.08
CA ALA A 251 -13.06 13.71 14.17
C ALA A 251 -12.97 12.19 14.38
N LEU A 252 -14.09 11.46 14.27
CA LEU A 252 -14.06 9.99 14.32
C LEU A 252 -13.23 9.40 13.18
N VAL A 253 -13.36 9.92 11.97
CA VAL A 253 -12.54 9.47 10.84
C VAL A 253 -11.07 9.84 11.04
N GLY A 254 -10.77 11.00 11.61
CA GLY A 254 -9.41 11.41 11.98
C GLY A 254 -8.74 10.41 12.92
N VAL A 255 -9.45 9.99 13.98
CA VAL A 255 -8.99 8.92 14.89
C VAL A 255 -8.75 7.61 14.13
N TYR A 256 -9.70 7.20 13.30
CA TYR A 256 -9.58 5.95 12.52
C TYR A 256 -8.41 5.99 11.55
N GLU A 257 -8.17 7.11 10.90
CA GLU A 257 -7.05 7.27 9.96
C GLU A 257 -5.69 7.20 10.67
N ALA A 258 -5.58 7.70 11.89
CA ALA A 258 -4.40 7.52 12.72
C ALA A 258 -4.15 6.04 13.04
N VAL A 259 -5.19 5.32 13.47
CA VAL A 259 -5.15 3.86 13.69
C VAL A 259 -4.73 3.13 12.41
N ARG A 260 -5.38 3.44 11.29
CA ARG A 260 -5.13 2.82 9.99
C ARG A 260 -3.70 3.07 9.50
N SER A 261 -3.16 4.25 9.73
CA SER A 261 -1.80 4.60 9.33
C SER A 261 -0.75 3.73 10.02
N LEU A 262 -0.94 3.43 11.30
CA LEU A 262 -0.08 2.50 12.04
C LEU A 262 -0.35 1.04 11.65
N ALA A 263 -1.62 0.65 11.50
CA ALA A 263 -2.00 -0.71 11.12
C ALA A 263 -1.49 -1.11 9.73
N LEU A 264 -1.27 -0.18 8.81
CA LEU A 264 -0.76 -0.45 7.45
C LEU A 264 0.76 -0.72 7.40
N LEU A 265 1.52 -0.51 8.47
CA LEU A 265 2.98 -0.73 8.48
C LEU A 265 3.37 -2.18 8.08
N PRO A 266 2.73 -3.26 8.59
CA PRO A 266 3.03 -4.62 8.14
C PRO A 266 2.81 -4.83 6.64
N TYR A 267 1.75 -4.27 6.07
CA TYR A 267 1.48 -4.35 4.63
C TYR A 267 2.58 -3.69 3.81
N GLN A 268 2.97 -2.48 4.19
CA GLN A 268 4.02 -1.75 3.47
C GLN A 268 5.37 -2.47 3.52
N ALA A 269 5.74 -3.02 4.68
CA ALA A 269 6.96 -3.80 4.84
C ALA A 269 6.94 -5.09 3.99
N LEU A 270 5.80 -5.78 3.94
CA LEU A 270 5.64 -7.03 3.20
C LEU A 270 5.49 -6.84 1.68
N LEU A 271 5.14 -5.64 1.20
CA LEU A 271 5.09 -5.36 -0.24
C LEU A 271 6.42 -5.65 -0.95
N VAL A 272 7.55 -5.46 -0.28
CA VAL A 272 8.87 -5.76 -0.85
C VAL A 272 8.98 -7.23 -1.28
N VAL A 273 8.33 -8.13 -0.55
CA VAL A 273 8.32 -9.57 -0.85
C VAL A 273 7.68 -9.85 -2.22
N THR A 274 6.70 -9.06 -2.64
CA THR A 274 6.02 -9.25 -3.93
C THR A 274 6.97 -9.04 -5.11
N PHE A 275 7.93 -8.14 -5.00
CA PHE A 275 8.93 -7.88 -6.06
C PHE A 275 9.94 -9.02 -6.19
N VAL A 276 10.24 -9.73 -5.09
CA VAL A 276 11.17 -10.85 -5.07
C VAL A 276 10.50 -12.15 -5.54
N ILE A 277 9.29 -12.41 -5.05
CA ILE A 277 8.60 -13.68 -5.34
C ILE A 277 8.10 -13.75 -6.78
N PHE A 278 7.71 -12.63 -7.38
CA PHE A 278 7.15 -12.59 -8.72
C PHE A 278 8.06 -13.24 -9.78
N PRO A 279 9.35 -12.85 -9.96
CA PRO A 279 10.23 -13.47 -10.95
C PRO A 279 10.56 -14.92 -10.63
N LEU A 280 10.66 -15.30 -9.34
CA LEU A 280 10.97 -16.68 -8.93
C LEU A 280 9.82 -17.63 -9.33
N VAL A 281 8.58 -17.27 -9.02
CA VAL A 281 7.40 -18.06 -9.39
C VAL A 281 7.20 -18.06 -10.89
N SER A 282 7.41 -16.94 -11.57
CA SER A 282 7.31 -16.88 -13.03
C SER A 282 8.27 -17.88 -13.69
N ARG A 283 9.54 -17.87 -13.30
CA ARG A 283 10.55 -18.80 -13.85
C ARG A 283 10.22 -20.26 -13.58
N SER A 284 9.87 -20.62 -12.34
CA SER A 284 9.56 -22.01 -11.99
C SER A 284 8.28 -22.51 -12.68
N THR A 285 7.29 -21.62 -12.86
CA THR A 285 6.04 -21.95 -13.56
C THR A 285 6.28 -22.17 -15.06
N PHE A 286 7.07 -21.33 -15.71
CA PHE A 286 7.43 -21.49 -17.12
C PHE A 286 8.35 -22.70 -17.39
N ALA A 287 9.20 -23.05 -16.42
CA ALA A 287 10.03 -24.26 -16.47
C ALA A 287 9.27 -25.54 -16.09
N GLU A 288 7.96 -25.44 -15.81
CA GLU A 288 7.11 -26.54 -15.31
C GLU A 288 7.61 -27.23 -14.04
N ASP A 289 8.52 -26.56 -13.30
CA ASP A 289 9.06 -27.05 -12.03
C ASP A 289 8.03 -26.85 -10.91
N ARG A 290 7.18 -27.86 -10.74
CA ARG A 290 6.10 -27.85 -9.74
C ARG A 290 6.63 -27.90 -8.32
N GLU A 291 7.75 -28.55 -8.08
CA GLU A 291 8.33 -28.67 -6.74
C GLU A 291 8.92 -27.36 -6.27
N ALA A 292 9.73 -26.70 -7.10
CA ALA A 292 10.24 -25.37 -6.81
C ALA A 292 9.10 -24.36 -6.61
N THR A 293 8.06 -24.40 -7.46
CA THR A 293 6.89 -23.49 -7.30
C THR A 293 6.18 -23.73 -5.97
N ARG A 294 5.94 -24.98 -5.57
CA ARG A 294 5.34 -25.30 -4.26
C ARG A 294 6.20 -24.82 -3.09
N ALA A 295 7.52 -25.02 -3.19
CA ALA A 295 8.47 -24.58 -2.17
C ALA A 295 8.45 -23.06 -2.03
N TYR A 296 8.48 -22.29 -3.13
CA TYR A 296 8.39 -20.82 -3.11
C TYR A 296 7.08 -20.34 -2.49
N VAL A 297 5.93 -20.91 -2.89
CA VAL A 297 4.62 -20.52 -2.33
C VAL A 297 4.60 -20.73 -0.82
N ARG A 298 4.96 -21.94 -0.36
CA ARG A 298 4.94 -22.33 1.05
C ARG A 298 5.88 -21.47 1.91
N GLN A 299 7.14 -21.32 1.49
CA GLN A 299 8.14 -20.59 2.26
C GLN A 299 7.81 -19.10 2.32
N THR A 300 7.41 -18.49 1.21
CA THR A 300 7.09 -17.07 1.16
C THR A 300 5.91 -16.72 2.05
N LEU A 301 4.81 -17.47 1.96
CA LEU A 301 3.63 -17.21 2.79
C LEU A 301 3.93 -17.46 4.28
N ARG A 302 4.72 -18.48 4.60
CA ARG A 302 5.15 -18.79 5.97
C ARG A 302 5.97 -17.65 6.57
N TYR A 303 7.03 -17.19 5.91
CA TYR A 303 7.84 -16.09 6.43
C TYR A 303 7.10 -14.76 6.46
N ALA A 304 6.25 -14.49 5.48
CA ALA A 304 5.41 -13.29 5.48
C ALA A 304 4.40 -13.31 6.63
N LEU A 305 3.81 -14.47 6.97
CA LEU A 305 2.94 -14.61 8.13
C LEU A 305 3.70 -14.35 9.44
N ILE A 306 4.88 -14.96 9.63
CA ILE A 306 5.70 -14.79 10.83
C ILE A 306 6.08 -13.32 11.03
N PHE A 307 6.62 -12.69 9.98
CA PHE A 307 7.05 -11.30 10.04
C PHE A 307 5.87 -10.33 10.24
N GLY A 308 4.78 -10.54 9.48
CA GLY A 308 3.56 -9.73 9.60
C GLY A 308 2.93 -9.85 10.99
N ALA A 309 2.85 -11.07 11.54
CA ALA A 309 2.33 -11.32 12.87
C ALA A 309 3.22 -10.69 13.97
N ALA A 310 4.55 -10.77 13.83
CA ALA A 310 5.47 -10.10 14.74
C ALA A 310 5.20 -8.59 14.82
N MET A 311 5.03 -7.93 13.66
CA MET A 311 4.68 -6.52 13.61
C MET A 311 3.31 -6.24 14.22
N ALA A 312 2.29 -7.05 13.89
CA ALA A 312 0.94 -6.90 14.44
C ALA A 312 0.90 -7.08 15.96
N VAL A 313 1.70 -8.00 16.50
CA VAL A 313 1.87 -8.22 17.95
C VAL A 313 2.43 -6.97 18.63
N VAL A 314 3.49 -6.38 18.08
CA VAL A 314 4.08 -5.14 18.62
C VAL A 314 3.08 -3.99 18.57
N LEU A 315 2.36 -3.81 17.46
CA LEU A 315 1.32 -2.78 17.32
C LEU A 315 0.14 -2.99 18.27
N GLY A 316 -0.23 -4.25 18.51
CA GLY A 316 -1.35 -4.63 19.37
C GLY A 316 -1.02 -4.74 20.86
N ALA A 317 0.27 -4.77 21.25
CA ALA A 317 0.70 -4.96 22.64
C ALA A 317 0.25 -3.81 23.55
N ARG A 318 0.43 -2.56 23.11
CA ARG A 318 0.05 -1.33 23.85
C ARG A 318 -0.45 -0.25 22.90
N PRO A 319 -1.62 -0.45 22.26
CA PRO A 319 -2.09 0.41 21.19
C PRO A 319 -2.33 1.86 21.63
N ALA A 320 -2.82 2.08 22.86
CA ALA A 320 -3.02 3.43 23.40
C ALA A 320 -1.70 4.20 23.58
N THR A 321 -0.64 3.52 24.04
CA THR A 321 0.68 4.14 24.17
C THR A 321 1.27 4.45 22.81
N LEU A 322 1.12 3.54 21.84
CA LEU A 322 1.62 3.74 20.49
C LEU A 322 0.97 4.96 19.82
N LEU A 323 -0.35 5.09 19.95
CA LEU A 323 -1.06 6.27 19.45
C LEU A 323 -0.57 7.56 20.12
N ARG A 324 -0.33 7.57 21.45
CA ARG A 324 0.19 8.74 22.16
C ARG A 324 1.61 9.16 21.75
N ILE A 325 2.45 8.21 21.30
CA ILE A 325 3.81 8.51 20.79
C ILE A 325 3.73 9.30 19.49
N PHE A 326 2.87 8.86 18.57
CA PHE A 326 2.84 9.42 17.22
C PHE A 326 1.80 10.53 17.03
N TYR A 327 0.71 10.54 17.82
CA TYR A 327 -0.44 11.44 17.65
C TYR A 327 -0.75 12.21 18.94
N PRO A 328 -1.36 13.40 18.83
CA PRO A 328 -1.81 14.19 19.98
C PRO A 328 -2.85 13.47 20.86
N ALA A 329 -3.16 14.06 22.02
CA ALA A 329 -4.24 13.60 22.87
C ALA A 329 -5.59 13.61 22.10
N GLY A 330 -6.48 12.65 22.38
CA GLY A 330 -7.75 12.50 21.66
C GLY A 330 -7.74 11.35 20.64
N TYR A 331 -6.61 11.08 19.99
CA TYR A 331 -6.49 9.92 19.07
C TYR A 331 -6.50 8.57 19.79
N GLY A 332 -6.24 8.55 21.09
CA GLY A 332 -6.22 7.32 21.92
C GLY A 332 -7.57 6.59 21.98
N THR A 333 -8.68 7.26 21.66
CA THR A 333 -10.02 6.64 21.61
C THR A 333 -10.13 5.52 20.57
N GLY A 334 -9.26 5.51 19.55
CA GLY A 334 -9.15 4.47 18.53
C GLY A 334 -8.31 3.25 18.92
N ALA A 335 -7.74 3.21 20.14
CA ALA A 335 -6.78 2.19 20.53
C ALA A 335 -7.30 0.74 20.39
N ALA A 336 -8.57 0.49 20.66
CA ALA A 336 -9.18 -0.84 20.54
C ALA A 336 -9.26 -1.34 19.08
N ALA A 337 -9.36 -0.43 18.10
CA ALA A 337 -9.43 -0.77 16.69
C ALA A 337 -8.06 -1.16 16.08
N LEU A 338 -6.94 -0.70 16.67
CA LEU A 338 -5.60 -0.91 16.12
C LEU A 338 -5.20 -2.38 16.00
N PRO A 339 -5.27 -3.24 17.04
CA PRO A 339 -4.90 -4.65 16.92
C PRO A 339 -5.78 -5.42 15.94
N ILE A 340 -7.08 -5.08 15.87
CA ILE A 340 -8.03 -5.70 14.96
C ILE A 340 -7.64 -5.40 13.51
N LEU A 341 -7.43 -4.12 13.22
CA LEU A 341 -7.08 -3.70 11.88
C LEU A 341 -5.68 -4.18 11.48
N ALA A 342 -4.70 -4.19 12.40
CA ALA A 342 -3.35 -4.71 12.14
C ALA A 342 -3.38 -6.20 11.75
N ALA A 343 -4.19 -7.02 12.43
CA ALA A 343 -4.38 -8.42 12.07
C ALA A 343 -5.00 -8.56 10.65
N GLY A 344 -6.03 -7.77 10.33
CA GLY A 344 -6.63 -7.74 9.00
C GLY A 344 -5.64 -7.33 7.91
N VAL A 345 -4.81 -6.33 8.20
CA VAL A 345 -3.78 -5.83 7.27
C VAL A 345 -2.70 -6.87 7.00
N VAL A 346 -2.36 -7.73 7.96
CA VAL A 346 -1.48 -8.89 7.70
C VAL A 346 -2.15 -9.84 6.71
N ALA A 347 -3.45 -10.12 6.85
CA ALA A 347 -4.18 -10.93 5.87
C ALA A 347 -4.20 -10.27 4.48
N LEU A 348 -4.36 -8.95 4.39
CA LEU A 348 -4.26 -8.21 3.12
C LEU A 348 -2.86 -8.31 2.50
N ALA A 349 -1.81 -8.24 3.30
CA ALA A 349 -0.43 -8.39 2.82
C ALA A 349 -0.20 -9.80 2.25
N LEU A 350 -0.68 -10.83 2.94
CA LEU A 350 -0.62 -12.21 2.46
C LEU A 350 -1.47 -12.42 1.19
N LEU A 351 -2.64 -11.79 1.11
CA LEU A 351 -3.46 -11.76 -0.11
C LEU A 351 -2.70 -11.11 -1.28
N SER A 352 -2.00 -10.00 -1.05
CA SER A 352 -1.22 -9.30 -2.08
C SER A 352 -0.05 -10.14 -2.58
N ILE A 353 0.63 -10.87 -1.69
CA ILE A 353 1.67 -11.85 -2.05
C ILE A 353 1.06 -12.99 -2.88
N ALA A 354 -0.07 -13.56 -2.42
CA ALA A 354 -0.80 -14.59 -3.17
C ALA A 354 -1.24 -14.11 -4.55
N GLY A 355 -1.74 -12.88 -4.65
CA GLY A 355 -2.10 -12.22 -5.91
C GLY A 355 -0.92 -12.08 -6.86
N SER A 356 0.26 -11.73 -6.34
CA SER A 356 1.51 -11.67 -7.11
C SER A 356 1.91 -13.05 -7.65
N ILE A 357 1.81 -14.10 -6.83
CA ILE A 357 2.07 -15.49 -7.23
C ILE A 357 1.12 -15.93 -8.35
N VAL A 358 -0.16 -15.66 -8.19
CA VAL A 358 -1.20 -16.00 -9.19
C VAL A 358 -0.97 -15.24 -10.49
N THR A 359 -0.63 -13.95 -10.42
CA THR A 359 -0.32 -13.13 -11.59
C THR A 359 0.94 -13.61 -12.30
N ALA A 360 1.99 -13.95 -11.55
CA ALA A 360 3.24 -14.52 -12.08
C ALA A 360 3.03 -15.86 -12.80
N SER A 361 2.00 -16.62 -12.42
CA SER A 361 1.59 -17.86 -13.09
C SER A 361 0.70 -17.65 -14.33
N GLY A 362 0.54 -16.41 -14.81
CA GLY A 362 -0.21 -16.07 -16.02
C GLY A 362 -1.72 -15.89 -15.82
N ARG A 363 -2.19 -15.72 -14.58
CA ARG A 363 -3.64 -15.61 -14.27
C ARG A 363 -4.03 -14.33 -13.53
N PRO A 364 -3.76 -13.14 -14.08
CA PRO A 364 -4.00 -11.86 -13.37
C PRO A 364 -5.47 -11.62 -13.03
N TYR A 365 -6.42 -12.10 -13.84
CA TYR A 365 -7.85 -11.92 -13.57
C TYR A 365 -8.33 -12.65 -12.29
N VAL A 366 -7.66 -13.74 -11.92
CA VAL A 366 -7.96 -14.41 -10.65
C VAL A 366 -7.54 -13.53 -9.48
N ALA A 367 -6.39 -12.87 -9.56
CA ALA A 367 -5.96 -11.92 -8.53
C ALA A 367 -6.96 -10.75 -8.38
N VAL A 368 -7.51 -10.26 -9.49
CA VAL A 368 -8.61 -9.27 -9.51
C VAL A 368 -9.82 -9.80 -8.75
N GLY A 369 -10.26 -11.03 -9.04
CA GLY A 369 -11.41 -11.66 -8.38
C GLY A 369 -11.20 -11.84 -6.87
N LEU A 370 -10.00 -12.17 -6.41
CA LEU A 370 -9.67 -12.32 -5.00
C LEU A 370 -9.78 -10.98 -4.23
N VAL A 371 -9.33 -9.88 -4.84
CA VAL A 371 -9.51 -8.54 -4.26
C VAL A 371 -10.98 -8.13 -4.26
N ALA A 372 -11.73 -8.46 -5.31
CA ALA A 372 -13.17 -8.19 -5.36
C ALA A 372 -13.93 -8.93 -4.24
N ILE A 373 -13.58 -10.19 -3.93
CA ILE A 373 -14.13 -10.94 -2.80
C ILE A 373 -13.87 -10.19 -1.48
N THR A 374 -12.64 -9.68 -1.28
CA THR A 374 -12.29 -8.87 -0.10
C THR A 374 -13.20 -7.65 0.05
N LEU A 375 -13.39 -6.91 -1.05
CA LEU A 375 -14.23 -5.72 -1.08
C LEU A 375 -15.70 -6.04 -0.80
N VAL A 376 -16.26 -7.04 -1.46
CA VAL A 376 -17.66 -7.44 -1.26
C VAL A 376 -17.89 -7.88 0.18
N ALA A 377 -17.04 -8.74 0.73
CA ALA A 377 -17.17 -9.22 2.11
C ALA A 377 -17.01 -8.07 3.12
N GLY A 378 -15.97 -7.26 2.98
CA GLY A 378 -15.71 -6.16 3.91
C GLY A 378 -16.76 -5.05 3.84
N THR A 379 -17.18 -4.67 2.63
CA THR A 379 -18.25 -3.68 2.44
C THR A 379 -19.59 -4.20 2.98
N GLY A 380 -19.95 -5.45 2.67
CA GLY A 380 -21.17 -6.07 3.18
C GLY A 380 -21.22 -6.09 4.70
N LEU A 381 -20.10 -6.46 5.35
CA LEU A 381 -20.00 -6.40 6.82
C LEU A 381 -20.03 -4.96 7.35
N ALA A 382 -19.41 -4.00 6.66
CA ALA A 382 -19.45 -2.60 7.07
C ALA A 382 -20.88 -2.05 7.08
N PHE A 383 -21.69 -2.35 6.06
CA PHE A 383 -23.11 -1.94 6.01
C PHE A 383 -23.97 -2.58 7.10
N THR A 384 -23.55 -3.71 7.67
CA THR A 384 -24.30 -4.37 8.75
C THR A 384 -23.82 -3.99 10.14
N LEU A 385 -22.52 -3.87 10.36
CA LEU A 385 -21.93 -3.68 11.70
C LEU A 385 -21.78 -2.20 12.08
N VAL A 386 -21.32 -1.35 11.15
CA VAL A 386 -20.99 0.05 11.49
C VAL A 386 -22.23 0.87 11.85
N PRO A 387 -23.38 0.79 11.13
CA PRO A 387 -24.58 1.56 11.51
C PRO A 387 -25.22 1.13 12.83
N ARG A 388 -24.95 -0.11 13.28
CA ARG A 388 -25.49 -0.63 14.56
C ARG A 388 -24.66 -0.23 15.76
N ALA A 389 -23.42 0.24 15.54
CA ALA A 389 -22.52 0.66 16.59
C ALA A 389 -22.82 2.10 17.02
N VAL A 390 -22.75 2.36 18.31
CA VAL A 390 -22.85 3.73 18.84
C VAL A 390 -21.68 4.57 18.32
N ALA A 391 -21.97 5.80 17.88
CA ALA A 391 -20.96 6.72 17.39
C ALA A 391 -19.87 6.98 18.45
N GLY A 392 -18.63 6.68 18.12
CA GLY A 392 -17.50 6.73 19.03
C GLY A 392 -16.56 5.52 18.89
N PRO A 393 -15.87 5.10 19.95
CA PRO A 393 -14.93 3.98 19.93
C PRO A 393 -15.53 2.66 19.43
N ALA A 394 -16.81 2.39 19.72
CA ALA A 394 -17.51 1.20 19.26
C ALA A 394 -17.64 1.19 17.72
N MET A 395 -17.99 2.33 17.11
CA MET A 395 -18.09 2.47 15.66
C MET A 395 -16.72 2.30 14.97
N LEU A 396 -15.64 2.82 15.58
CA LEU A 396 -14.26 2.61 15.09
C LEU A 396 -13.89 1.12 15.08
N SER A 397 -14.24 0.42 16.17
CA SER A 397 -13.99 -1.02 16.30
C SER A 397 -14.82 -1.83 15.29
N ALA A 398 -16.09 -1.46 15.07
CA ALA A 398 -16.97 -2.09 14.07
C ALA A 398 -16.42 -1.92 12.65
N ALA A 399 -15.92 -0.73 12.30
CA ALA A 399 -15.25 -0.49 11.04
C ALA A 399 -13.98 -1.34 10.90
N ALA A 400 -13.14 -1.43 11.95
CA ALA A 400 -11.94 -2.26 11.94
C ALA A 400 -12.28 -3.76 11.78
N VAL A 401 -13.31 -4.26 12.48
CA VAL A 401 -13.76 -5.67 12.38
C VAL A 401 -14.25 -5.98 10.97
N SER A 402 -15.11 -5.13 10.38
CA SER A 402 -15.63 -5.35 9.03
C SER A 402 -14.52 -5.37 7.98
N THR A 403 -13.56 -4.47 8.10
CA THR A 403 -12.40 -4.39 7.20
C THR A 403 -11.48 -5.60 7.37
N ALA A 404 -11.11 -5.94 8.61
CA ALA A 404 -10.25 -7.08 8.90
C ALA A 404 -10.88 -8.41 8.47
N ALA A 405 -12.19 -8.59 8.70
CA ALA A 405 -12.91 -9.78 8.27
C ALA A 405 -12.97 -9.89 6.73
N GLY A 406 -13.22 -8.79 6.01
CA GLY A 406 -13.17 -8.77 4.56
C GLY A 406 -11.80 -9.16 4.01
N MET A 407 -10.71 -8.62 4.60
CA MET A 407 -9.33 -8.94 4.24
C MET A 407 -9.01 -10.41 4.50
N LEU A 408 -9.49 -10.96 5.61
CA LEU A 408 -9.32 -12.37 5.97
C LEU A 408 -10.07 -13.29 4.99
N VAL A 409 -11.32 -12.97 4.66
CA VAL A 409 -12.13 -13.74 3.69
C VAL A 409 -11.43 -13.79 2.33
N GLY A 410 -10.94 -12.65 1.84
CA GLY A 410 -10.19 -12.60 0.60
C GLY A 410 -8.90 -13.43 0.63
N PHE A 411 -8.16 -13.36 1.74
CA PHE A 411 -6.96 -14.18 1.93
C PHE A 411 -7.28 -15.68 2.00
N LEU A 412 -8.33 -16.09 2.70
CA LEU A 412 -8.76 -17.49 2.76
C LEU A 412 -9.18 -18.00 1.38
N ALA A 413 -9.87 -17.18 0.58
CA ALA A 413 -10.18 -17.50 -0.81
C ALA A 413 -8.91 -17.67 -1.65
N ALA A 414 -7.90 -16.80 -1.47
CA ALA A 414 -6.62 -16.91 -2.14
C ALA A 414 -5.86 -18.18 -1.72
N LEU A 415 -5.87 -18.50 -0.43
CA LEU A 415 -5.25 -19.72 0.09
C LEU A 415 -5.90 -20.99 -0.50
N GLY A 416 -7.24 -21.03 -0.57
CA GLY A 416 -7.99 -22.10 -1.22
C GLY A 416 -7.65 -22.25 -2.70
N TYR A 417 -7.50 -21.13 -3.42
CA TYR A 417 -7.08 -21.14 -4.81
C TYR A 417 -5.64 -21.65 -4.98
N LEU A 418 -4.68 -21.20 -4.18
CA LEU A 418 -3.29 -21.64 -4.22
C LEU A 418 -3.19 -23.15 -3.93
N TRP A 419 -3.95 -23.63 -2.95
CA TRP A 419 -4.02 -25.06 -2.63
C TRP A 419 -4.52 -25.90 -3.81
N ARG A 420 -5.63 -25.50 -4.43
CA ARG A 420 -6.19 -26.20 -5.59
C ARG A 420 -5.26 -26.17 -6.80
N ARG A 421 -4.57 -25.07 -7.03
CA ARG A 421 -3.77 -24.86 -8.25
C ARG A 421 -2.36 -25.40 -8.15
N PHE A 422 -1.70 -25.19 -7.01
CA PHE A 422 -0.29 -25.54 -6.80
C PHE A 422 -0.10 -26.69 -5.82
N GLY A 423 -1.14 -27.12 -5.11
CA GLY A 423 -1.03 -28.10 -4.02
C GLY A 423 -0.19 -27.57 -2.84
N ALA A 424 -0.13 -26.24 -2.69
CA ALA A 424 0.67 -25.59 -1.67
C ALA A 424 -0.05 -24.36 -1.10
N GLY A 425 0.19 -24.11 0.17
CA GLY A 425 -0.37 -22.96 0.88
C GLY A 425 0.36 -22.78 2.20
N LEU A 426 -0.25 -22.07 3.15
CA LEU A 426 0.27 -21.95 4.51
C LEU A 426 0.24 -23.30 5.23
N PRO A 427 1.38 -23.72 5.85
CA PRO A 427 1.39 -24.90 6.70
C PRO A 427 0.52 -24.64 7.96
N LEU A 428 -0.46 -25.50 8.20
CA LEU A 428 -1.38 -25.35 9.35
C LEU A 428 -0.62 -25.28 10.68
N LEU A 429 0.43 -26.09 10.83
CA LEU A 429 1.25 -26.11 12.03
C LEU A 429 1.94 -24.75 12.28
N SER A 430 2.43 -24.08 11.22
CA SER A 430 3.00 -22.73 11.33
C SER A 430 1.94 -21.71 11.74
N VAL A 431 0.73 -21.82 11.22
CA VAL A 431 -0.39 -20.94 11.64
C VAL A 431 -0.69 -21.12 13.12
N LEU A 432 -0.82 -22.36 13.59
CA LEU A 432 -1.08 -22.65 15.01
C LEU A 432 0.04 -22.15 15.94
N ARG A 433 1.31 -22.34 15.55
CA ARG A 433 2.47 -21.85 16.29
C ARG A 433 2.50 -20.32 16.36
N VAL A 434 2.22 -19.63 15.24
CA VAL A 434 2.14 -18.17 15.19
C VAL A 434 0.99 -17.66 16.05
N LEU A 435 -0.18 -18.29 16.03
CA LEU A 435 -1.31 -17.92 16.88
C LEU A 435 -0.98 -18.13 18.38
N LEU A 436 -0.36 -19.24 18.75
CA LEU A 436 0.10 -19.49 20.11
C LEU A 436 1.13 -18.45 20.56
N ALA A 437 2.15 -18.18 19.74
CA ALA A 437 3.16 -17.17 20.02
C ALA A 437 2.54 -15.77 20.17
N THR A 438 1.55 -15.43 19.34
CA THR A 438 0.80 -14.17 19.45
C THR A 438 0.03 -14.08 20.77
N ALA A 439 -0.67 -15.15 21.16
CA ALA A 439 -1.43 -15.18 22.41
C ALA A 439 -0.50 -15.01 23.64
N LEU A 440 0.62 -15.73 23.65
CA LEU A 440 1.63 -15.63 24.72
C LEU A 440 2.24 -14.23 24.78
N ALA A 441 2.59 -13.65 23.65
CA ALA A 441 3.18 -12.32 23.56
C ALA A 441 2.23 -11.21 24.05
N VAL A 442 0.97 -11.27 23.62
CA VAL A 442 -0.07 -10.32 24.09
C VAL A 442 -0.35 -10.51 25.57
N GLY A 443 -0.39 -11.75 26.06
CA GLY A 443 -0.51 -12.06 27.49
C GLY A 443 0.64 -11.44 28.30
N ALA A 444 1.89 -11.65 27.86
CA ALA A 444 3.07 -11.09 28.51
C ALA A 444 3.06 -9.56 28.54
N ALA A 445 2.66 -8.92 27.43
CA ALA A 445 2.57 -7.46 27.37
C ALA A 445 1.57 -6.87 28.39
N ARG A 446 0.49 -7.60 28.72
CA ARG A 446 -0.50 -7.18 29.71
C ARG A 446 0.02 -7.23 31.15
N LEU A 447 1.04 -8.04 31.41
CA LEU A 447 1.67 -8.16 32.74
C LEU A 447 2.57 -6.97 33.07
N VAL A 448 2.99 -6.17 32.10
CA VAL A 448 3.80 -4.96 32.34
C VAL A 448 2.92 -3.88 32.99
N PRO A 449 3.20 -3.45 34.23
CA PRO A 449 2.40 -2.43 34.90
C PRO A 449 2.65 -1.03 34.35
N GLY A 450 1.70 -0.12 34.53
CA GLY A 450 1.79 1.29 34.18
C GLY A 450 1.25 1.63 32.78
N ALA A 451 0.93 2.91 32.60
CA ALA A 451 0.34 3.47 31.36
C ALA A 451 1.24 4.49 30.64
N GLY A 452 2.47 4.69 31.13
CA GLY A 452 3.43 5.64 30.57
C GLY A 452 4.10 5.13 29.27
N ILE A 453 4.82 6.04 28.61
CA ILE A 453 5.55 5.73 27.36
C ILE A 453 6.60 4.63 27.61
N VAL A 454 7.33 4.68 28.74
CA VAL A 454 8.35 3.68 29.08
C VAL A 454 7.71 2.31 29.29
N ALA A 455 6.63 2.23 30.08
CA ALA A 455 5.90 0.98 30.31
C ALA A 455 5.31 0.42 28.99
N GLY A 456 4.86 1.28 28.09
CA GLY A 456 4.40 0.86 26.78
C GLY A 456 5.53 0.34 25.88
N ALA A 457 6.67 1.03 25.86
CA ALA A 457 7.85 0.57 25.09
C ALA A 457 8.38 -0.76 25.62
N THR A 458 8.46 -0.94 26.95
CA THR A 458 8.86 -2.23 27.56
C THR A 458 7.88 -3.33 27.25
N ALA A 459 6.57 -3.07 27.30
CA ALA A 459 5.55 -4.06 26.93
C ALA A 459 5.63 -4.48 25.45
N MET A 460 5.87 -3.53 24.53
CA MET A 460 6.06 -3.83 23.11
C MET A 460 7.35 -4.64 22.87
N ALA A 461 8.45 -4.28 23.53
CA ALA A 461 9.70 -5.03 23.44
C ALA A 461 9.55 -6.44 24.01
N LEU A 462 8.90 -6.57 25.16
CA LEU A 462 8.60 -7.87 25.78
C LEU A 462 7.71 -8.73 24.88
N ALA A 463 6.68 -8.14 24.28
CA ALA A 463 5.82 -8.86 23.34
C ALA A 463 6.60 -9.39 22.13
N GLY A 464 7.45 -8.57 21.52
CA GLY A 464 8.32 -9.02 20.43
C GLY A 464 9.28 -10.13 20.84
N LEU A 465 9.90 -10.01 22.01
CA LEU A 465 10.79 -11.03 22.56
C LEU A 465 10.07 -12.35 22.82
N VAL A 466 8.93 -12.31 23.55
CA VAL A 466 8.13 -13.50 23.86
C VAL A 466 7.62 -14.18 22.59
N PHE A 467 7.19 -13.39 21.58
CA PHE A 467 6.80 -13.92 20.28
C PHE A 467 7.95 -14.70 19.62
N GLY A 468 9.14 -14.11 19.57
CA GLY A 468 10.33 -14.75 18.99
C GLY A 468 10.73 -16.02 19.76
N VAL A 469 10.79 -15.96 21.10
CA VAL A 469 11.11 -17.10 21.97
C VAL A 469 10.09 -18.22 21.80
N ALA A 470 8.80 -17.90 21.73
CA ALA A 470 7.74 -18.90 21.53
C ALA A 470 7.87 -19.61 20.18
N LEU A 471 8.23 -18.90 19.10
CA LEU A 471 8.48 -19.51 17.79
C LEU A 471 9.73 -20.41 17.80
N LEU A 472 10.78 -20.02 18.52
CA LEU A 472 11.97 -20.86 18.69
C LEU A 472 11.64 -22.10 19.51
N GLY A 473 10.90 -21.95 20.62
CA GLY A 473 10.49 -23.05 21.50
C GLY A 473 9.56 -24.05 20.82
N THR A 474 8.68 -23.58 19.93
CA THR A 474 7.81 -24.44 19.11
C THR A 474 8.52 -25.05 17.90
N ARG A 475 9.82 -24.81 17.73
CA ARG A 475 10.64 -25.30 16.61
C ARG A 475 10.06 -24.89 15.26
N GLU A 476 9.55 -23.64 15.18
CA GLU A 476 9.08 -23.11 13.89
C GLU A 476 10.24 -22.95 12.91
N PHE A 477 11.43 -22.58 13.38
CA PHE A 477 12.64 -22.51 12.56
C PHE A 477 13.41 -23.84 12.61
N GLY A 478 13.47 -24.53 11.46
CA GLY A 478 14.20 -25.79 11.30
C GLY A 478 15.69 -25.61 10.99
N ALA A 479 16.44 -26.73 10.88
CA ALA A 479 17.87 -26.72 10.54
C ALA A 479 18.13 -26.00 9.19
N THR A 480 17.26 -26.23 8.21
CA THR A 480 17.34 -25.59 6.87
C THR A 480 17.16 -24.06 6.94
N ASP A 481 16.34 -23.56 7.85
CA ASP A 481 16.17 -22.11 8.04
C ASP A 481 17.43 -21.52 8.68
N ARG A 482 18.00 -22.20 9.67
CA ARG A 482 19.24 -21.80 10.35
C ARG A 482 20.42 -21.71 9.38
N GLU A 483 20.60 -22.70 8.49
CA GLU A 483 21.62 -22.64 7.46
C GLU A 483 21.47 -21.46 6.50
N LYS A 484 20.24 -21.17 6.09
CA LYS A 484 19.95 -20.00 5.23
C LYS A 484 20.31 -18.69 5.93
N PHE A 485 19.94 -18.52 7.22
CA PHE A 485 20.29 -17.35 8.01
C PHE A 485 21.80 -17.19 8.17
N LEU A 486 22.52 -18.26 8.50
CA LEU A 486 23.98 -18.23 8.63
C LEU A 486 24.68 -17.87 7.31
N LYS A 487 24.20 -18.37 6.17
CA LYS A 487 24.72 -17.99 4.85
C LYS A 487 24.53 -16.53 4.49
N ILE A 488 23.47 -15.88 5.02
CA ILE A 488 23.22 -14.45 4.82
C ILE A 488 24.13 -13.59 5.70
N LEU A 489 24.40 -14.03 6.94
CA LEU A 489 25.25 -13.31 7.90
C LEU A 489 26.76 -13.39 7.56
N HIS A 490 27.17 -14.41 6.80
CA HIS A 490 28.57 -14.60 6.37
C HIS A 490 28.90 -14.06 4.98
N ARG A 491 27.95 -13.33 4.34
CA ARG A 491 28.14 -12.56 3.12
C ARG A 491 28.12 -11.07 3.42
#